data_0c8cc2ff1518706966f694a6de6cae05
#
_entry.id   0c8cc2ff1518706966f694a6de6cae05
#
_cell.length_a   1.000
_cell.length_b   1.000
_cell.length_c   1.000
_cell.angle_alpha   90.00
_cell.angle_beta   90.00
_cell.angle_gamma   90.00
#
_symmetry.space_group_name_H-M   'P 1'
#
loop_
_entity.id
_entity.type
_entity.pdbx_description
1 polymer ?
#
loop_
_entity_poly.entity_id
_entity_poly.type
_entity_poly.pdbx_seq_one_letter_code
_entity_poly.pdbx_strand_id
1 'polypeptide(L)'
;MIAAPVESVWAAFTDPEALVVWLPPGGMTGRFERFDARPGGSYRMVLTFSDASGAPGKTTADSDIVEARFVDIVPGERVVHAVDFVSDDPAYAGTMIMNWEVSAVDTGTRVGIVAEDVPDGISAEDHAAGLASSLVNLAAYLEQ
;
A
#
# COMPACT_ATOMS: atom_id res chain seq x y z
N MET A 1 -16.21 1.52 3.74
CA MET A 1 -16.36 1.26 5.20
C MET A 1 -16.08 -0.20 5.46
N ILE A 2 -15.34 -0.49 6.51
CA ILE A 2 -14.94 -1.86 6.88
C ILE A 2 -15.64 -2.23 8.20
N ALA A 3 -16.25 -3.41 8.24
CA ALA A 3 -16.99 -3.89 9.43
C ALA A 3 -16.01 -4.48 10.45
N ALA A 4 -15.11 -3.65 10.98
CA ALA A 4 -14.12 -4.02 12.00
C ALA A 4 -13.79 -2.77 12.82
N PRO A 5 -13.41 -2.93 14.11
CA PRO A 5 -13.05 -1.77 14.93
C PRO A 5 -11.74 -1.12 14.47
N VAL A 6 -11.57 0.16 14.79
CA VAL A 6 -10.38 0.93 14.40
C VAL A 6 -9.10 0.24 14.84
N GLU A 7 -9.07 -0.36 16.02
CA GLU A 7 -7.88 -1.05 16.54
C GLU A 7 -7.44 -2.20 15.63
N SER A 8 -8.40 -2.96 15.10
CA SER A 8 -8.11 -4.07 14.17
C SER A 8 -7.60 -3.56 12.82
N VAL A 9 -8.21 -2.49 12.30
CA VAL A 9 -7.77 -1.86 11.06
C VAL A 9 -6.38 -1.27 11.23
N TRP A 10 -6.14 -0.59 12.35
CA TRP A 10 -4.83 0.00 12.63
C TRP A 10 -3.74 -1.06 12.73
N ALA A 11 -4.01 -2.17 13.39
CA ALA A 11 -3.07 -3.28 13.48
C ALA A 11 -2.71 -3.81 12.08
N ALA A 12 -3.67 -3.87 11.17
CA ALA A 12 -3.42 -4.31 9.79
C ALA A 12 -2.56 -3.34 9.00
N PHE A 13 -2.52 -2.06 9.37
CA PHE A 13 -1.68 -1.05 8.72
C PHE A 13 -0.22 -1.10 9.17
N THR A 14 0.04 -1.62 10.36
CA THR A 14 1.35 -1.54 10.99
C THR A 14 2.01 -2.90 11.20
N ASP A 15 1.35 -3.98 10.84
CA ASP A 15 1.87 -5.34 10.94
C ASP A 15 2.31 -5.82 9.56
N PRO A 16 3.62 -6.11 9.35
CA PRO A 16 4.09 -6.57 8.05
C PRO A 16 3.47 -7.91 7.62
N GLU A 17 3.14 -8.79 8.56
CA GLU A 17 2.49 -10.06 8.23
C GLU A 17 1.08 -9.84 7.69
N ALA A 18 0.36 -8.84 8.18
CA ALA A 18 -0.94 -8.46 7.66
C ALA A 18 -0.81 -7.75 6.32
N LEU A 19 0.13 -6.81 6.22
CA LEU A 19 0.33 -6.01 5.00
C LEU A 19 0.63 -6.87 3.78
N VAL A 20 1.41 -7.94 3.92
CA VAL A 20 1.69 -8.82 2.77
C VAL A 20 0.47 -9.59 2.29
N VAL A 21 -0.58 -9.69 3.11
CA VAL A 21 -1.84 -10.35 2.74
C VAL A 21 -2.75 -9.41 1.96
N TRP A 22 -2.93 -8.18 2.43
CA TRP A 22 -3.96 -7.31 1.84
C TRP A 22 -3.42 -6.20 0.94
N LEU A 23 -2.20 -5.70 1.17
CA LEU A 23 -1.67 -4.57 0.42
C LEU A 23 -1.40 -4.87 -1.05
N PRO A 24 -0.82 -6.05 -1.43
CA PRO A 24 -0.63 -6.34 -2.85
C PRO A 24 -1.96 -6.40 -3.59
N PRO A 25 -2.08 -5.69 -4.71
CA PRO A 25 -3.30 -5.77 -5.53
C PRO A 25 -3.53 -7.19 -6.07
N GLY A 26 -4.73 -7.46 -6.51
CA GLY A 26 -5.06 -8.76 -7.10
C GLY A 26 -4.10 -9.15 -8.22
N GLY A 27 -3.64 -10.39 -8.23
CA GLY A 27 -2.66 -10.88 -9.19
C GLY A 27 -1.20 -10.69 -8.77
N MET A 28 -0.95 -10.11 -7.60
CA MET A 28 0.40 -9.90 -7.09
C MET A 28 0.58 -10.52 -5.71
N THR A 29 1.83 -10.90 -5.40
CA THR A 29 2.23 -11.28 -4.05
C THR A 29 3.30 -10.32 -3.55
N GLY A 30 3.42 -10.19 -2.24
CA GLY A 30 4.36 -9.24 -1.64
C GLY A 30 5.20 -9.87 -0.55
N ARG A 31 6.39 -9.30 -0.35
CA ARG A 31 7.25 -9.62 0.79
C ARG A 31 8.02 -8.38 1.19
N PHE A 32 8.35 -8.28 2.47
CA PHE A 32 9.20 -7.21 2.97
C PHE A 32 10.64 -7.70 3.10
N GLU A 33 11.58 -6.94 2.57
CA GLU A 33 13.01 -7.14 2.82
C GLU A 33 13.45 -6.36 4.05
N ARG A 34 12.71 -5.32 4.41
CA ARG A 34 12.94 -4.48 5.60
C ARG A 34 11.61 -3.87 6.00
N PHE A 35 11.34 -3.79 7.28
CA PHE A 35 10.13 -3.14 7.77
C PHE A 35 10.35 -2.57 9.17
N ASP A 36 10.15 -1.26 9.32
CA ASP A 36 10.28 -0.56 10.59
C ASP A 36 9.20 0.53 10.66
N ALA A 37 8.05 0.20 11.27
CA ALA A 37 6.88 1.06 11.32
C ALA A 37 6.95 2.06 12.48
N ARG A 38 7.75 3.11 12.30
CA ARG A 38 7.85 4.23 13.23
C ARG A 38 8.15 5.51 12.46
N PRO A 39 7.85 6.69 13.01
CA PRO A 39 8.23 7.94 12.33
C PRO A 39 9.74 7.95 12.07
N GLY A 40 10.13 8.20 10.84
CA GLY A 40 11.53 8.14 10.41
C GLY A 40 12.02 6.73 10.06
N GLY A 41 11.22 5.69 10.31
CA GLY A 41 11.52 4.34 9.86
C GLY A 41 11.21 4.14 8.38
N SER A 42 11.48 2.95 7.87
CA SER A 42 11.32 2.68 6.44
C SER A 42 10.96 1.22 6.18
N TYR A 43 10.50 0.95 4.95
CA TYR A 43 10.32 -0.42 4.50
C TYR A 43 10.75 -0.58 3.05
N ARG A 44 11.07 -1.81 2.68
CA ARG A 44 11.31 -2.21 1.30
C ARG A 44 10.43 -3.41 1.00
N MET A 45 9.54 -3.26 0.04
CA MET A 45 8.59 -4.29 -0.34
C MET A 45 8.81 -4.72 -1.79
N VAL A 46 8.81 -6.01 -2.02
CA VAL A 46 8.86 -6.59 -3.37
C VAL A 46 7.47 -7.12 -3.71
N LEU A 47 6.88 -6.57 -4.76
CA LEU A 47 5.60 -7.00 -5.30
C LEU A 47 5.89 -7.78 -6.58
N THR A 48 5.41 -9.02 -6.66
CA THR A 48 5.64 -9.90 -7.80
C THR A 48 4.32 -10.31 -8.42
N PHE A 49 4.22 -10.24 -9.75
CA PHE A 49 3.04 -10.75 -10.46
C PHE A 49 2.99 -12.27 -10.30
N SER A 50 1.84 -12.80 -9.91
CA SER A 50 1.67 -14.21 -9.57
C SER A 50 1.57 -15.13 -10.78
N ASP A 51 1.37 -14.57 -11.97
CA ASP A 51 1.37 -15.33 -13.21
C ASP A 51 2.06 -14.55 -14.33
N ALA A 52 2.29 -15.21 -15.46
CA ALA A 52 2.92 -14.60 -16.62
C ALA A 52 1.88 -13.90 -17.51
N SER A 53 1.00 -13.11 -16.91
CA SER A 53 -0.11 -12.46 -17.62
C SER A 53 0.31 -11.37 -18.61
N GLY A 54 1.61 -11.08 -18.68
CA GLY A 54 2.13 -10.13 -19.62
C GLY A 54 2.16 -8.68 -19.15
N ALA A 55 1.68 -8.39 -17.95
CA ALA A 55 1.80 -7.04 -17.39
C ALA A 55 3.23 -6.84 -16.89
N PRO A 56 3.99 -5.88 -17.45
CA PRO A 56 5.38 -5.67 -17.01
C PRO A 56 5.43 -5.01 -15.63
N GLY A 57 6.37 -5.44 -14.81
CA GLY A 57 6.69 -4.78 -13.56
C GLY A 57 7.45 -3.49 -13.77
N LYS A 58 7.44 -2.61 -12.77
CA LYS A 58 8.13 -1.32 -12.83
C LYS A 58 9.63 -1.46 -12.61
N THR A 59 10.05 -2.43 -11.83
CA THR A 59 11.48 -2.68 -11.51
C THR A 59 12.07 -3.73 -12.44
N THR A 60 11.40 -4.85 -12.60
CA THR A 60 11.82 -5.93 -13.50
C THR A 60 10.62 -6.36 -14.36
N ALA A 61 10.80 -7.38 -15.19
CA ALA A 61 9.74 -7.86 -16.07
C ALA A 61 8.50 -8.38 -15.30
N ASP A 62 8.68 -8.85 -14.06
CA ASP A 62 7.62 -9.47 -13.28
C ASP A 62 7.46 -8.90 -11.86
N SER A 63 8.18 -7.84 -11.51
CA SER A 63 8.11 -7.32 -10.15
C SER A 63 8.22 -5.80 -10.06
N ASP A 64 7.67 -5.27 -8.96
CA ASP A 64 7.86 -3.89 -8.54
C ASP A 64 8.56 -3.90 -7.19
N ILE A 65 9.61 -3.09 -7.04
CA ILE A 65 10.26 -2.88 -5.75
C ILE A 65 9.92 -1.47 -5.28
N VAL A 66 9.40 -1.40 -4.07
CA VAL A 66 8.95 -0.15 -3.45
C VAL A 66 9.80 0.14 -2.24
N GLU A 67 10.43 1.31 -2.23
CA GLU A 67 11.14 1.88 -1.07
C GLU A 67 10.26 2.96 -0.47
N ALA A 68 10.02 2.89 0.83
CA ALA A 68 9.19 3.89 1.49
C ALA A 68 9.76 4.29 2.84
N ARG A 69 9.45 5.54 3.22
CA ARG A 69 9.72 6.07 4.56
C ARG A 69 8.41 6.38 5.23
N PHE A 70 8.34 6.13 6.52
CA PHE A 70 7.22 6.59 7.32
C PHE A 70 7.47 8.06 7.69
N VAL A 71 6.68 8.95 7.10
CA VAL A 71 6.79 10.40 7.33
C VAL A 71 6.07 10.78 8.63
N ASP A 72 4.88 10.20 8.83
CA ASP A 72 4.06 10.50 10.00
C ASP A 72 3.22 9.27 10.35
N ILE A 73 3.14 8.96 11.64
CA ILE A 73 2.29 7.89 12.15
C ILE A 73 1.56 8.45 13.35
N VAL A 74 0.24 8.63 13.23
CA VAL A 74 -0.61 9.04 14.34
C VAL A 74 -1.52 7.85 14.67
N PRO A 75 -1.25 7.15 15.78
CA PRO A 75 -1.97 5.92 16.11
C PRO A 75 -3.49 6.09 16.11
N GLY A 76 -4.17 5.22 15.39
CA GLY A 76 -5.63 5.24 15.28
C GLY A 76 -6.17 6.32 14.36
N GLU A 77 -5.32 7.10 13.67
CA GLU A 77 -5.75 8.19 12.80
C GLU A 77 -5.18 8.09 11.39
N ARG A 78 -3.84 8.08 11.26
CA ARG A 78 -3.23 8.07 9.91
C ARG A 78 -1.81 7.55 9.89
N VAL A 79 -1.44 7.07 8.70
CA VAL A 79 -0.05 6.74 8.35
C VAL A 79 0.27 7.47 7.05
N VAL A 80 1.35 8.24 7.03
CA VAL A 80 1.82 8.94 5.84
C VAL A 80 3.14 8.34 5.41
N HIS A 81 3.21 7.90 4.16
CA HIS A 81 4.41 7.30 3.57
C HIS A 81 4.93 8.17 2.42
N ALA A 82 6.25 8.28 2.30
CA ALA A 82 6.90 8.75 1.08
C ALA A 82 7.41 7.52 0.33
N VAL A 83 6.90 7.30 -0.86
CA VAL A 83 7.07 6.05 -1.62
C VAL A 83 7.83 6.28 -2.91
N ASP A 84 8.89 5.50 -3.14
CA ASP A 84 9.65 5.50 -4.38
C ASP A 84 9.60 4.12 -5.01
N PHE A 85 9.37 4.06 -6.33
CA PHE A 85 9.53 2.82 -7.08
C PHE A 85 10.99 2.70 -7.51
N VAL A 86 11.58 1.53 -7.29
CA VAL A 86 12.93 1.24 -7.77
C VAL A 86 12.82 0.88 -9.25
N SER A 87 13.21 1.79 -10.13
CA SER A 87 13.10 1.61 -11.58
C SER A 87 14.07 2.51 -12.31
N ASP A 88 14.62 2.04 -13.43
CA ASP A 88 15.45 2.84 -14.32
C ASP A 88 14.61 3.67 -15.29
N ASP A 89 13.31 3.42 -15.35
CA ASP A 89 12.39 4.15 -16.23
C ASP A 89 12.03 5.50 -15.61
N PRO A 90 12.35 6.63 -16.28
CA PRO A 90 12.01 7.95 -15.73
C PRO A 90 10.51 8.18 -15.54
N ALA A 91 9.65 7.39 -16.19
CA ALA A 91 8.21 7.50 -16.01
C ALA A 91 7.77 7.10 -14.58
N TYR A 92 8.60 6.36 -13.86
CA TYR A 92 8.35 5.97 -12.47
C TYR A 92 9.25 6.71 -11.46
N ALA A 93 9.93 7.74 -11.89
CA ALA A 93 10.79 8.54 -11.04
C ALA A 93 9.96 9.45 -10.13
N GLY A 94 10.57 9.89 -9.04
CA GLY A 94 9.96 10.82 -8.07
C GLY A 94 9.37 10.10 -6.88
N THR A 95 8.99 10.89 -5.89
CA THR A 95 8.45 10.39 -4.62
C THR A 95 6.96 10.65 -4.55
N MET A 96 6.19 9.59 -4.36
CA MET A 96 4.75 9.65 -4.18
C MET A 96 4.44 9.72 -2.69
N ILE A 97 3.51 10.59 -2.30
CA ILE A 97 3.07 10.69 -0.91
C ILE A 97 1.74 9.96 -0.78
N MET A 98 1.70 8.97 0.11
CA MET A 98 0.49 8.19 0.40
C MET A 98 0.03 8.49 1.81
N ASN A 99 -1.20 8.94 1.95
CA ASN A 99 -1.82 9.20 3.25
C ASN A 99 -2.98 8.21 3.44
N TRP A 100 -2.86 7.36 4.44
CA TRP A 100 -3.88 6.36 4.80
C TRP A 100 -4.53 6.83 6.09
N GLU A 101 -5.84 7.06 6.04
CA GLU A 101 -6.60 7.58 7.17
C GLU A 101 -7.66 6.59 7.62
N VAL A 102 -7.87 6.53 8.93
CA VAL A 102 -8.93 5.72 9.52
C VAL A 102 -9.78 6.57 10.45
N SER A 103 -11.07 6.30 10.49
CA SER A 103 -11.98 6.94 11.44
C SER A 103 -13.09 5.98 11.83
N ALA A 104 -13.46 6.03 13.12
CA ALA A 104 -14.56 5.21 13.61
C ALA A 104 -15.89 5.75 13.08
N VAL A 105 -16.75 4.81 12.65
CA VAL A 105 -18.15 5.10 12.29
C VAL A 105 -19.04 4.14 13.07
N ASP A 106 -20.34 4.36 13.05
CA ASP A 106 -21.29 3.62 13.90
C ASP A 106 -21.18 2.10 13.75
N THR A 107 -20.86 1.60 12.56
CA THR A 107 -20.87 0.17 12.24
C THR A 107 -19.50 -0.38 11.87
N GLY A 108 -18.44 0.36 12.11
CA GLY A 108 -17.10 -0.10 11.76
C GLY A 108 -16.08 1.02 11.62
N THR A 109 -15.26 0.93 10.60
CA THR A 109 -14.16 1.88 10.33
C THR A 109 -14.22 2.37 8.89
N ARG A 110 -14.11 3.66 8.72
CA ARG A 110 -13.93 4.26 7.40
C ARG A 110 -12.42 4.36 7.13
N VAL A 111 -12.01 3.88 5.98
CA VAL A 111 -10.61 3.96 5.52
C VAL A 111 -10.56 4.83 4.27
N GLY A 112 -9.68 5.82 4.29
CA GLY A 112 -9.45 6.68 3.13
C GLY A 112 -7.99 6.65 2.73
N ILE A 113 -7.72 6.75 1.44
CA ILE A 113 -6.37 6.81 0.89
C ILE A 113 -6.29 8.00 -0.03
N VAL A 114 -5.28 8.86 0.17
CA VAL A 114 -5.00 9.99 -0.72
C VAL A 114 -3.56 9.84 -1.20
N ALA A 115 -3.35 9.86 -2.52
CA ALA A 115 -2.03 9.81 -3.12
C ALA A 115 -1.72 11.14 -3.80
N GLU A 116 -0.51 11.65 -3.60
CA GLU A 116 -0.02 12.88 -4.22
C GLU A 116 1.29 12.58 -4.95
N ASP A 117 1.55 13.32 -6.02
CA ASP A 117 2.78 13.21 -6.82
C ASP A 117 2.99 11.80 -7.38
N VAL A 118 1.92 11.17 -7.84
CA VAL A 118 1.96 9.85 -8.48
C VAL A 118 2.84 9.93 -9.73
N PRO A 119 3.80 9.00 -9.94
CA PRO A 119 4.65 9.01 -11.13
C PRO A 119 3.84 9.01 -12.43
N ASP A 120 4.35 9.73 -13.45
CA ASP A 120 3.66 9.89 -14.73
C ASP A 120 3.39 8.57 -15.45
N GLY A 121 4.23 7.55 -15.22
CA GLY A 121 4.07 6.23 -15.82
C GLY A 121 2.89 5.44 -15.27
N ILE A 122 2.27 5.93 -14.21
CA ILE A 122 1.10 5.28 -13.61
C ILE A 122 -0.11 6.16 -13.91
N SER A 123 -1.06 5.63 -14.70
CA SER A 123 -2.28 6.39 -14.98
C SER A 123 -3.12 6.51 -13.71
N ALA A 124 -3.89 7.60 -13.61
CA ALA A 124 -4.80 7.80 -12.48
C ALA A 124 -5.80 6.66 -12.37
N GLU A 125 -6.27 6.14 -13.50
CA GLU A 125 -7.20 5.02 -13.56
C GLU A 125 -6.57 3.73 -13.02
N ASP A 126 -5.35 3.39 -13.46
CA ASP A 126 -4.65 2.19 -13.00
C ASP A 126 -4.30 2.28 -11.52
N HIS A 127 -3.88 3.45 -11.06
CA HIS A 127 -3.54 3.66 -9.66
C HIS A 127 -4.79 3.52 -8.77
N ALA A 128 -5.91 4.12 -9.19
CA ALA A 128 -7.17 4.01 -8.47
C ALA A 128 -7.66 2.56 -8.42
N ALA A 129 -7.50 1.80 -9.52
CA ALA A 129 -7.86 0.38 -9.56
C ALA A 129 -7.00 -0.44 -8.59
N GLY A 130 -5.70 -0.17 -8.52
CA GLY A 130 -4.80 -0.85 -7.57
C GLY A 130 -5.16 -0.56 -6.13
N LEU A 131 -5.43 0.70 -5.79
CA LEU A 131 -5.84 1.10 -4.44
C LEU A 131 -7.19 0.47 -4.06
N ALA A 132 -8.14 0.44 -5.00
CA ALA A 132 -9.44 -0.19 -4.76
C ALA A 132 -9.28 -1.69 -4.50
N SER A 133 -8.41 -2.36 -5.25
CA SER A 133 -8.10 -3.78 -5.05
C SER A 133 -7.52 -4.02 -3.66
N SER A 134 -6.59 -3.19 -3.21
CA SER A 134 -6.00 -3.30 -1.88
C SER A 134 -7.05 -3.10 -0.78
N LEU A 135 -7.98 -2.15 -0.96
CA LEU A 135 -9.06 -1.90 -0.01
C LEU A 135 -10.03 -3.08 0.07
N VAL A 136 -10.35 -3.71 -1.05
CA VAL A 136 -11.18 -4.92 -1.07
C VAL A 136 -10.48 -6.05 -0.31
N ASN A 137 -9.18 -6.22 -0.53
CA ASN A 137 -8.38 -7.22 0.18
C ASN A 137 -8.34 -6.95 1.69
N LEU A 138 -8.20 -5.68 2.07
CA LEU A 138 -8.20 -5.29 3.48
C LEU A 138 -9.53 -5.63 4.14
N ALA A 139 -10.64 -5.32 3.49
CA ALA A 139 -11.97 -5.65 4.00
C ALA A 139 -12.13 -7.16 4.15
N ALA A 140 -11.74 -7.95 3.15
CA ALA A 140 -11.80 -9.40 3.20
C ALA A 140 -10.97 -9.98 4.34
N TYR A 141 -9.77 -9.42 4.57
CA TYR A 141 -8.87 -9.83 5.65
C TYR A 141 -9.47 -9.58 7.02
N LEU A 142 -10.12 -8.43 7.21
CA LEU A 142 -10.65 -8.01 8.52
C LEU A 142 -12.06 -8.51 8.81
N GLU A 143 -12.84 -8.84 7.79
CA GLU A 143 -14.23 -9.26 7.94
C GLU A 143 -14.42 -10.78 7.92
N GLN A 144 -13.33 -11.51 8.06
CA GLN A 144 -13.37 -12.97 8.09
C GLN A 144 -14.14 -13.52 9.29
#